data_33f8e4d0c860c8a17631ede5ca98f1ab
#
_entry.id   33f8e4d0c860c8a17631ede5ca98f1ab
#
_cell.length_a   1.000
_cell.length_b   1.000
_cell.length_c   1.000
_cell.angle_alpha   90.00
_cell.angle_beta   90.00
_cell.angle_gamma   90.00
#
_symmetry.space_group_name_H-M   'P 1'
#
loop_
_entity.id
_entity.type
_entity.pdbx_description
1 polymer ?
#
loop_
_entity_poly.entity_id
_entity_poly.type
_entity_poly.pdbx_seq_one_letter_code
_entity_poly.pdbx_strand_id
1 'polypeptide(L)'
;MPAEFARHSQTVICWPARSEIYGSRLAEAQTAHAALANTISGYEPVTMIANPQDLTAARNACAENVDVVALEIDDAWFRDSGPNYVIESGELIATCWTFNGWGEKFVPFDKDATIATRWAAHAGHKTRKINMVLEGGSLNVDGAGTLITTEQCLLHPNRNPKLSRDQIAERLCSELGQQRVVWLPFGLALDDDTDGHADNVAAFIGEKTVIMQGCDDKNEADFSRCATNISVAKDAGLTVHEIPVLPYVVTDSVRAAVPYLNFYICNDAVIVPVCGHDADSEMLALLGEFIPDRDIIGLEIGEILSRGGGGIHCITQQIPAI
;
A
#
# COMPACT_ATOMS: atom_id res chain seq x y z
N MET A 1 -1.03 -3.85 15.89
CA MET A 1 -1.55 -3.71 14.53
C MET A 1 -1.82 -5.10 13.97
N PRO A 2 -3.03 -5.45 13.56
CA PRO A 2 -3.31 -6.70 12.84
C PRO A 2 -2.60 -6.72 11.50
N ALA A 3 -2.26 -7.93 11.01
CA ALA A 3 -1.74 -8.11 9.66
C ALA A 3 -2.83 -7.87 8.61
N GLU A 4 -2.44 -7.56 7.36
CA GLU A 4 -3.40 -7.38 6.26
C GLU A 4 -4.15 -8.68 5.92
N PHE A 5 -3.53 -9.83 6.11
CA PHE A 5 -4.22 -11.11 5.91
C PHE A 5 -5.21 -11.49 7.03
N ALA A 6 -5.32 -10.69 8.10
CA ALA A 6 -6.39 -10.85 9.11
C ALA A 6 -7.74 -10.40 8.52
N ARG A 7 -8.85 -10.75 9.19
CA ARG A 7 -10.18 -10.38 8.72
C ARG A 7 -10.39 -8.86 8.77
N HIS A 8 -10.94 -8.32 7.69
CA HIS A 8 -11.33 -6.91 7.57
C HIS A 8 -12.81 -6.71 7.86
N SER A 9 -13.15 -5.56 8.47
CA SER A 9 -14.51 -5.07 8.52
C SER A 9 -14.90 -4.31 7.24
N GLN A 10 -13.92 -3.64 6.61
CA GLN A 10 -14.08 -2.97 5.32
C GLN A 10 -12.73 -2.52 4.73
N THR A 11 -12.76 -2.16 3.45
CA THR A 11 -11.68 -1.46 2.73
C THR A 11 -12.08 -0.01 2.44
N VAL A 12 -11.12 0.90 2.50
CA VAL A 12 -11.27 2.31 2.11
C VAL A 12 -10.36 2.61 0.92
N ILE A 13 -10.91 3.28 -0.09
CA ILE A 13 -10.23 3.71 -1.32
C ILE A 13 -10.57 5.18 -1.54
N CYS A 14 -9.68 5.95 -2.20
CA CYS A 14 -9.95 7.32 -2.61
C CYS A 14 -10.17 7.44 -4.12
N TRP A 15 -11.05 8.36 -4.53
CA TRP A 15 -11.31 8.69 -5.93
C TRP A 15 -10.23 9.60 -6.49
N PRO A 16 -9.55 9.27 -7.60
CA PRO A 16 -8.50 10.10 -8.18
C PRO A 16 -9.02 11.47 -8.60
N ALA A 17 -8.36 12.53 -8.12
CA ALA A 17 -8.74 13.91 -8.38
C ALA A 17 -7.59 14.77 -8.95
N ARG A 18 -6.32 14.32 -8.81
CA ARG A 18 -5.14 15.09 -9.20
C ARG A 18 -4.84 14.95 -10.69
N SER A 19 -5.28 15.94 -11.46
CA SER A 19 -5.07 15.97 -12.92
C SER A 19 -3.60 16.11 -13.32
N GLU A 20 -2.77 16.70 -12.48
CA GLU A 20 -1.34 16.91 -12.72
C GLU A 20 -0.57 15.60 -12.83
N ILE A 21 -1.03 14.55 -12.16
CA ILE A 21 -0.42 13.21 -12.20
C ILE A 21 -0.85 12.45 -13.45
N TYR A 22 -2.15 12.40 -13.69
CA TYR A 22 -2.72 11.55 -14.75
C TYR A 22 -2.92 12.27 -16.09
N GLY A 23 -2.90 13.62 -16.11
CA GLY A 23 -3.12 14.41 -17.31
C GLY A 23 -4.43 14.05 -18.00
N SER A 24 -4.37 13.78 -19.30
CA SER A 24 -5.53 13.34 -20.11
C SER A 24 -6.05 11.94 -19.73
N ARG A 25 -5.31 11.16 -18.96
CA ARG A 25 -5.68 9.80 -18.53
C ARG A 25 -6.36 9.75 -17.14
N LEU A 26 -6.73 10.90 -16.57
CA LEU A 26 -7.44 10.93 -15.27
C LEU A 26 -8.72 10.08 -15.27
N ALA A 27 -9.51 10.12 -16.34
CA ALA A 27 -10.72 9.31 -16.45
C ALA A 27 -10.43 7.80 -16.45
N GLU A 28 -9.29 7.39 -16.98
CA GLU A 28 -8.82 5.99 -16.96
C GLU A 28 -8.40 5.58 -15.54
N ALA A 29 -7.67 6.43 -14.82
CA ALA A 29 -7.35 6.20 -13.42
C ALA A 29 -8.62 6.10 -12.56
N GLN A 30 -9.62 6.96 -12.78
CA GLN A 30 -10.92 6.89 -12.11
C GLN A 30 -11.63 5.56 -12.40
N THR A 31 -11.59 5.09 -13.63
CA THR A 31 -12.15 3.78 -14.00
C THR A 31 -11.41 2.65 -13.31
N ALA A 32 -10.08 2.72 -13.22
CA ALA A 32 -9.26 1.72 -12.54
C ALA A 32 -9.56 1.63 -11.04
N HIS A 33 -9.69 2.76 -10.35
CA HIS A 33 -10.06 2.79 -8.94
C HIS A 33 -11.48 2.26 -8.69
N ALA A 34 -12.45 2.60 -9.56
CA ALA A 34 -13.79 2.04 -9.49
C ALA A 34 -13.79 0.52 -9.73
N ALA A 35 -13.03 0.04 -10.72
CA ALA A 35 -12.89 -1.39 -11.01
C ALA A 35 -12.33 -2.15 -9.80
N LEU A 36 -11.30 -1.60 -9.14
CA LEU A 36 -10.76 -2.18 -7.91
C LEU A 36 -11.81 -2.20 -6.79
N ALA A 37 -12.49 -1.07 -6.52
CA ALA A 37 -13.53 -0.97 -5.50
C ALA A 37 -14.66 -1.99 -5.75
N ASN A 38 -15.10 -2.12 -7.00
CA ASN A 38 -16.15 -3.05 -7.40
C ASN A 38 -15.70 -4.51 -7.22
N THR A 39 -14.43 -4.83 -7.53
CA THR A 39 -13.87 -6.16 -7.33
C THR A 39 -13.81 -6.52 -5.85
N ILE A 40 -13.25 -5.65 -5.00
CA ILE A 40 -13.16 -5.87 -3.56
C ILE A 40 -14.55 -5.97 -2.93
N SER A 41 -15.54 -5.22 -3.42
CA SER A 41 -16.90 -5.20 -2.86
C SER A 41 -17.65 -6.53 -3.01
N GLY A 42 -17.13 -7.47 -3.79
CA GLY A 42 -17.59 -8.86 -3.84
C GLY A 42 -17.14 -9.70 -2.64
N TYR A 43 -16.16 -9.24 -1.85
CA TYR A 43 -15.53 -9.97 -0.77
C TYR A 43 -15.68 -9.28 0.59
N GLU A 44 -15.71 -7.96 0.62
CA GLU A 44 -15.85 -7.17 1.85
C GLU A 44 -16.48 -5.80 1.56
N PRO A 45 -17.05 -5.12 2.57
CA PRO A 45 -17.57 -3.77 2.41
C PRO A 45 -16.47 -2.80 1.94
N VAL A 46 -16.82 -1.90 1.01
CA VAL A 46 -15.90 -0.90 0.47
C VAL A 46 -16.49 0.50 0.63
N THR A 47 -15.67 1.45 1.06
CA THR A 47 -15.97 2.87 1.03
C THR A 47 -15.04 3.59 0.07
N MET A 48 -15.61 4.32 -0.88
CA MET A 48 -14.92 5.24 -1.77
C MET A 48 -15.02 6.67 -1.24
N ILE A 49 -13.89 7.26 -0.87
CA ILE A 49 -13.81 8.69 -0.52
C ILE A 49 -13.68 9.50 -1.79
N ALA A 50 -14.50 10.53 -1.96
CA ALA A 50 -14.40 11.44 -3.10
C ALA A 50 -14.55 12.91 -2.66
N ASN A 51 -13.94 13.82 -3.41
CA ASN A 51 -14.19 15.24 -3.24
C ASN A 51 -15.69 15.56 -3.49
N PRO A 52 -16.28 16.56 -2.82
CA PRO A 52 -17.69 16.88 -2.98
C PRO A 52 -18.15 17.07 -4.43
N GLN A 53 -17.30 17.64 -5.28
CA GLN A 53 -17.60 17.86 -6.70
C GLN A 53 -17.58 16.56 -7.53
N ASP A 54 -16.88 15.52 -7.07
CA ASP A 54 -16.67 14.26 -7.80
C ASP A 54 -17.65 13.15 -7.37
N LEU A 55 -18.48 13.38 -6.33
CA LEU A 55 -19.39 12.37 -5.77
C LEU A 55 -20.30 11.71 -6.81
N THR A 56 -20.85 12.50 -7.75
CA THR A 56 -21.75 11.97 -8.78
C THR A 56 -20.97 11.04 -9.74
N ALA A 57 -19.77 11.42 -10.12
CA ALA A 57 -18.93 10.60 -11.01
C ALA A 57 -18.52 9.29 -10.30
N ALA A 58 -18.08 9.38 -9.06
CA ALA A 58 -17.69 8.22 -8.26
C ALA A 58 -18.87 7.24 -8.06
N ARG A 59 -20.07 7.75 -7.69
CA ARG A 59 -21.28 6.92 -7.53
C ARG A 59 -21.72 6.24 -8.80
N ASN A 60 -21.58 6.90 -9.95
CA ASN A 60 -21.96 6.32 -11.24
C ASN A 60 -20.99 5.23 -11.72
N ALA A 61 -19.74 5.25 -11.27
CA ALA A 61 -18.71 4.29 -11.64
C ALA A 61 -18.62 3.09 -10.68
N CYS A 62 -18.94 3.31 -9.42
CA CYS A 62 -18.93 2.28 -8.39
C CYS A 62 -20.21 1.43 -8.42
N ALA A 63 -20.09 0.17 -8.02
CA ALA A 63 -21.23 -0.73 -7.81
C ALA A 63 -22.13 -0.22 -6.65
N GLU A 64 -23.41 -0.62 -6.64
CA GLU A 64 -24.41 -0.16 -5.67
C GLU A 64 -24.04 -0.50 -4.21
N ASN A 65 -23.25 -1.53 -3.99
CA ASN A 65 -22.77 -1.96 -2.67
C ASN A 65 -21.46 -1.29 -2.22
N VAL A 66 -20.90 -0.38 -3.02
CA VAL A 66 -19.79 0.48 -2.63
C VAL A 66 -20.36 1.76 -2.03
N ASP A 67 -20.02 2.06 -0.77
CA ASP A 67 -20.40 3.33 -0.15
C ASP A 67 -19.53 4.46 -0.68
N VAL A 68 -20.13 5.61 -1.05
CA VAL A 68 -19.38 6.76 -1.59
C VAL A 68 -19.61 7.97 -0.70
N VAL A 69 -18.54 8.41 -0.02
CA VAL A 69 -18.58 9.47 0.98
C VAL A 69 -17.83 10.74 0.56
N ALA A 70 -18.31 11.90 1.02
CA ALA A 70 -17.69 13.19 0.74
C ALA A 70 -16.65 13.54 1.79
N LEU A 71 -15.38 13.45 1.45
CA LEU A 71 -14.28 14.02 2.21
C LEU A 71 -13.27 14.64 1.23
N GLU A 72 -12.79 15.84 1.55
CA GLU A 72 -11.83 16.51 0.68
C GLU A 72 -10.47 15.83 0.74
N ILE A 73 -9.87 15.58 -0.41
CA ILE A 73 -8.54 15.00 -0.60
C ILE A 73 -7.78 15.80 -1.65
N ASP A 74 -6.46 15.76 -1.62
CA ASP A 74 -5.61 16.27 -2.69
C ASP A 74 -5.27 15.14 -3.67
N ASP A 75 -5.04 13.91 -3.17
CA ASP A 75 -4.69 12.74 -3.99
C ASP A 75 -5.33 11.45 -3.46
N ALA A 76 -5.21 10.35 -4.20
CA ALA A 76 -5.94 9.11 -3.97
C ALA A 76 -5.17 8.02 -3.21
N TRP A 77 -3.98 8.31 -2.70
CA TRP A 77 -3.08 7.34 -2.05
C TRP A 77 -3.41 7.16 -0.57
N PHE A 78 -4.57 6.53 -0.30
CA PHE A 78 -5.10 6.43 1.06
C PHE A 78 -4.31 5.47 1.95
N ARG A 79 -3.54 4.54 1.39
CA ARG A 79 -2.58 3.73 2.15
C ARG A 79 -1.61 4.62 2.92
N ASP A 80 -1.16 5.70 2.32
CA ASP A 80 -0.10 6.56 2.84
C ASP A 80 -0.64 7.73 3.67
N SER A 81 -1.73 8.33 3.22
CA SER A 81 -2.34 9.47 3.90
C SER A 81 -3.39 9.07 4.94
N GLY A 82 -3.93 7.85 4.85
CA GLY A 82 -4.91 7.29 5.77
C GLY A 82 -4.31 6.81 7.09
N PRO A 83 -5.16 6.42 8.07
CA PRO A 83 -4.69 5.92 9.35
C PRO A 83 -4.29 4.44 9.25
N ASN A 84 -3.24 4.04 9.96
CA ASN A 84 -3.07 2.63 10.29
C ASN A 84 -3.93 2.28 11.51
N TYR A 85 -4.34 1.02 11.65
CA TYR A 85 -5.22 0.62 12.73
C TYR A 85 -4.54 -0.36 13.69
N VAL A 86 -4.74 -0.12 14.99
CA VAL A 86 -4.36 -1.06 16.06
C VAL A 86 -5.60 -1.45 16.85
N ILE A 87 -5.58 -2.65 17.45
CA ILE A 87 -6.61 -3.11 18.37
C ILE A 87 -6.00 -3.13 19.77
N GLU A 88 -6.56 -2.32 20.67
CA GLU A 88 -6.14 -2.26 22.07
C GLU A 88 -7.32 -2.50 23.00
N SER A 89 -7.21 -3.50 23.86
CA SER A 89 -8.29 -3.87 24.79
C SER A 89 -9.65 -4.11 24.12
N GLY A 90 -9.64 -4.65 22.90
CA GLY A 90 -10.84 -4.92 22.11
C GLY A 90 -11.44 -3.68 21.42
N GLU A 91 -10.73 -2.55 21.41
CA GLU A 91 -11.15 -1.33 20.74
C GLU A 91 -10.25 -1.03 19.52
N LEU A 92 -10.86 -0.59 18.43
CA LEU A 92 -10.16 -0.14 17.23
C LEU A 92 -9.67 1.29 17.41
N ILE A 93 -8.37 1.51 17.18
CA ILE A 93 -7.74 2.82 17.27
C ILE A 93 -7.08 3.16 15.95
N ALA A 94 -7.47 4.27 15.34
CA ALA A 94 -6.85 4.86 14.17
C ALA A 94 -5.58 5.61 14.60
N THR A 95 -4.40 5.08 14.25
CA THR A 95 -3.12 5.78 14.44
C THR A 95 -2.90 6.72 13.27
N CYS A 96 -2.96 8.01 13.56
CA CYS A 96 -2.85 9.08 12.56
C CYS A 96 -1.45 9.68 12.62
N TRP A 97 -0.63 9.31 11.64
CA TRP A 97 0.75 9.76 11.51
C TRP A 97 0.83 11.12 10.80
N THR A 98 1.99 11.77 10.88
CA THR A 98 2.23 12.97 10.09
C THR A 98 2.48 12.58 8.64
N PHE A 99 1.64 13.02 7.73
CA PHE A 99 1.86 12.90 6.30
C PHE A 99 2.43 14.21 5.76
N ASN A 100 3.51 14.13 4.96
CA ASN A 100 4.23 15.30 4.43
C ASN A 100 4.39 15.28 2.90
N GLY A 101 3.48 14.59 2.19
CA GLY A 101 3.52 14.52 0.72
C GLY A 101 4.78 13.83 0.19
N TRP A 102 5.18 12.71 0.83
CA TRP A 102 6.37 11.90 0.50
C TRP A 102 7.67 12.73 0.52
N GLY A 103 7.82 13.56 1.55
CA GLY A 103 8.97 14.46 1.67
C GLY A 103 8.80 15.76 0.90
N GLU A 104 7.59 16.30 0.81
CA GLU A 104 7.21 17.53 0.11
C GLU A 104 7.42 17.48 -1.42
N LYS A 105 7.47 16.26 -1.98
CA LYS A 105 7.61 16.07 -3.44
C LYS A 105 6.34 16.42 -4.20
N PHE A 106 5.17 16.17 -3.59
CA PHE A 106 3.86 16.38 -4.21
C PHE A 106 3.06 17.39 -3.40
N VAL A 107 2.88 18.57 -3.97
CA VAL A 107 2.15 19.70 -3.34
C VAL A 107 0.98 20.14 -4.24
N PRO A 108 -0.15 20.63 -3.68
CA PRO A 108 -0.46 20.67 -2.25
C PRO A 108 -0.76 19.28 -1.67
N PHE A 109 -0.61 19.11 -0.35
CA PHE A 109 -1.00 17.91 0.38
C PHE A 109 -1.76 18.23 1.70
N ASP A 110 -2.22 19.45 1.83
CA ASP A 110 -2.84 19.93 3.09
C ASP A 110 -4.09 19.15 3.48
N LYS A 111 -4.88 18.72 2.48
CA LYS A 111 -6.08 17.91 2.72
C LYS A 111 -5.68 16.48 3.10
N ASP A 112 -4.70 15.90 2.42
CA ASP A 112 -4.21 14.55 2.69
C ASP A 112 -3.49 14.48 4.04
N ALA A 113 -2.76 15.52 4.45
CA ALA A 113 -2.14 15.59 5.77
C ALA A 113 -3.15 15.53 6.95
N THR A 114 -4.44 15.72 6.67
CA THR A 114 -5.51 15.67 7.69
C THR A 114 -6.53 14.55 7.43
N ILE A 115 -6.45 13.85 6.31
CA ILE A 115 -7.48 12.87 5.93
C ILE A 115 -7.60 11.73 6.93
N ALA A 116 -6.50 11.23 7.51
CA ALA A 116 -6.53 10.18 8.51
C ALA A 116 -7.44 10.53 9.69
N THR A 117 -7.32 11.75 10.21
CA THR A 117 -8.15 12.19 11.34
C THR A 117 -9.58 12.50 10.93
N ARG A 118 -9.81 13.05 9.73
CA ARG A 118 -11.15 13.34 9.20
C ARG A 118 -11.92 12.07 8.87
N TRP A 119 -11.25 11.08 8.29
CA TRP A 119 -11.81 9.76 8.07
C TRP A 119 -12.18 9.08 9.39
N ALA A 120 -11.26 9.01 10.35
CA ALA A 120 -11.53 8.39 11.64
C ALA A 120 -12.72 9.06 12.37
N ALA A 121 -12.83 10.38 12.30
CA ALA A 121 -13.97 11.10 12.84
C ALA A 121 -15.29 10.76 12.11
N HIS A 122 -15.27 10.66 10.77
CA HIS A 122 -16.41 10.24 9.96
C HIS A 122 -16.87 8.83 10.31
N ALA A 123 -15.93 7.91 10.46
CA ALA A 123 -16.18 6.50 10.80
C ALA A 123 -16.48 6.26 12.29
N GLY A 124 -16.37 7.29 13.14
CA GLY A 124 -16.59 7.15 14.59
C GLY A 124 -15.48 6.39 15.33
N HIS A 125 -14.29 6.33 14.76
CA HIS A 125 -13.16 5.60 15.35
C HIS A 125 -12.40 6.47 16.35
N LYS A 126 -11.88 5.85 17.41
CA LYS A 126 -10.91 6.50 18.31
C LYS A 126 -9.62 6.80 17.56
N THR A 127 -9.00 7.94 17.86
CA THR A 127 -7.78 8.38 17.19
C THR A 127 -6.60 8.50 18.14
N ARG A 128 -5.41 8.17 17.64
CA ARG A 128 -4.12 8.49 18.26
C ARG A 128 -3.27 9.24 17.24
N LYS A 129 -2.97 10.51 17.53
CA LYS A 129 -2.10 11.33 16.69
C LYS A 129 -0.63 11.07 17.05
N ILE A 130 0.19 10.82 16.04
CA ILE A 130 1.60 10.49 16.21
C ILE A 130 2.45 11.51 15.46
N ASN A 131 3.31 12.22 16.21
CA ASN A 131 4.21 13.22 15.63
C ASN A 131 5.50 12.56 15.13
N MET A 132 5.36 11.79 14.05
CA MET A 132 6.45 11.20 13.27
C MET A 132 5.92 11.08 11.84
N VAL A 133 6.72 11.41 10.84
CA VAL A 133 6.36 11.22 9.43
C VAL A 133 6.39 9.73 9.13
N LEU A 134 5.28 9.22 8.62
CA LEU A 134 5.12 7.82 8.21
C LEU A 134 4.01 7.70 7.18
N GLU A 135 4.28 6.95 6.15
CA GLU A 135 3.31 6.47 5.17
C GLU A 135 2.98 4.98 5.44
N GLY A 136 1.72 4.58 5.27
CA GLY A 136 1.31 3.19 5.49
C GLY A 136 1.98 2.18 4.54
N GLY A 137 2.30 2.59 3.31
CA GLY A 137 3.03 1.78 2.33
C GLY A 137 4.50 1.56 2.68
N SER A 138 5.06 2.40 3.57
CA SER A 138 6.44 2.24 4.03
C SER A 138 6.65 1.05 4.98
N LEU A 139 5.58 0.38 5.41
CA LEU A 139 5.65 -0.72 6.38
C LEU A 139 4.73 -1.89 6.01
N ASN A 140 5.07 -3.09 6.50
CA ASN A 140 4.21 -4.26 6.47
C ASN A 140 4.37 -5.05 7.79
N VAL A 141 3.30 -5.66 8.33
CA VAL A 141 3.32 -6.35 9.62
C VAL A 141 2.77 -7.76 9.52
N ASP A 142 3.34 -8.69 10.32
CA ASP A 142 2.89 -10.08 10.39
C ASP A 142 1.75 -10.32 11.40
N GLY A 143 1.31 -9.29 12.12
CA GLY A 143 0.29 -9.40 13.16
C GLY A 143 0.75 -10.12 14.44
N ALA A 144 1.98 -10.65 14.47
CA ALA A 144 2.56 -11.40 15.59
C ALA A 144 3.78 -10.71 16.24
N GLY A 145 4.06 -9.48 15.81
CA GLY A 145 5.08 -8.63 16.42
C GLY A 145 6.28 -8.29 15.52
N THR A 146 6.27 -8.73 14.25
CA THR A 146 7.31 -8.36 13.28
C THR A 146 6.80 -7.32 12.31
N LEU A 147 7.56 -6.25 12.14
CA LEU A 147 7.36 -5.20 11.14
C LEU A 147 8.53 -5.20 10.16
N ILE A 148 8.23 -5.11 8.87
CA ILE A 148 9.20 -4.85 7.79
C ILE A 148 9.07 -3.40 7.35
N THR A 149 10.20 -2.74 7.09
CA THR A 149 10.30 -1.43 6.45
C THR A 149 11.60 -1.34 5.65
N THR A 150 11.80 -0.26 4.87
CA THR A 150 13.05 -0.01 4.16
C THR A 150 13.87 1.08 4.83
N GLU A 151 15.20 0.91 4.84
CA GLU A 151 16.12 1.96 5.26
C GLU A 151 16.07 3.15 4.31
N GLN A 152 15.98 2.85 3.02
CA GLN A 152 15.91 3.87 1.96
C GLN A 152 14.79 4.87 2.21
N CYS A 153 13.61 4.44 2.63
CA CYS A 153 12.47 5.30 2.90
C CYS A 153 12.55 5.96 4.29
N LEU A 154 12.49 5.16 5.36
CA LEU A 154 12.30 5.73 6.70
C LEU A 154 13.53 6.46 7.26
N LEU A 155 14.73 6.16 6.77
CA LEU A 155 15.95 6.89 7.13
C LEU A 155 16.28 8.03 6.14
N HIS A 156 15.43 8.25 5.13
CA HIS A 156 15.62 9.35 4.20
C HIS A 156 15.49 10.70 4.93
N PRO A 157 16.37 11.68 4.65
CA PRO A 157 16.40 12.96 5.37
C PRO A 157 15.12 13.79 5.21
N ASN A 158 14.29 13.50 4.21
CA ASN A 158 13.00 14.18 4.00
C ASN A 158 11.84 13.61 4.84
N ARG A 159 12.09 12.64 5.72
CA ARG A 159 11.09 12.09 6.67
C ARG A 159 11.35 12.58 8.08
N ASN A 160 12.25 11.91 8.79
CA ASN A 160 12.49 12.15 10.22
C ASN A 160 13.98 12.41 10.51
N PRO A 161 14.62 13.47 9.97
CA PRO A 161 16.07 13.66 10.03
C PRO A 161 16.65 13.87 11.46
N LYS A 162 15.77 14.10 12.43
CA LYS A 162 16.17 14.30 13.84
C LYS A 162 16.10 13.01 14.65
N LEU A 163 15.58 11.93 14.10
CA LEU A 163 15.46 10.63 14.76
C LEU A 163 16.52 9.67 14.26
N SER A 164 17.13 8.92 15.18
CA SER A 164 17.98 7.78 14.81
C SER A 164 17.14 6.58 14.36
N ARG A 165 17.77 5.62 13.69
CA ARG A 165 17.16 4.33 13.32
C ARG A 165 16.50 3.65 14.52
N ASP A 166 17.19 3.61 15.67
CA ASP A 166 16.68 2.98 16.89
C ASP A 166 15.45 3.72 17.44
N GLN A 167 15.47 5.05 17.41
CA GLN A 167 14.33 5.86 17.85
C GLN A 167 13.11 5.69 16.96
N ILE A 168 13.31 5.54 15.63
CA ILE A 168 12.22 5.23 14.69
C ILE A 168 11.68 3.83 14.99
N ALA A 169 12.56 2.82 15.15
CA ALA A 169 12.15 1.46 15.46
C ALA A 169 11.37 1.38 16.78
N GLU A 170 11.85 2.03 17.85
CA GLU A 170 11.16 2.10 19.14
C GLU A 170 9.76 2.72 19.00
N ARG A 171 9.64 3.80 18.24
CA ARG A 171 8.37 4.47 17.97
C ARG A 171 7.41 3.57 17.21
N LEU A 172 7.86 2.91 16.13
CA LEU A 172 7.06 1.97 15.36
C LEU A 172 6.57 0.82 16.24
N CYS A 173 7.47 0.22 17.04
CA CYS A 173 7.11 -0.88 17.93
C CYS A 173 6.08 -0.45 18.97
N SER A 174 6.27 0.70 19.63
CA SER A 174 5.38 1.16 20.68
C SER A 174 4.00 1.55 20.17
N GLU A 175 3.92 2.28 19.05
CA GLU A 175 2.65 2.82 18.53
C GLU A 175 1.82 1.77 17.75
N LEU A 176 2.50 0.81 17.12
CA LEU A 176 1.85 -0.25 16.33
C LEU A 176 1.77 -1.60 17.07
N GLY A 177 2.28 -1.68 18.31
CA GLY A 177 2.26 -2.91 19.10
C GLY A 177 3.14 -4.00 18.51
N GLN A 178 4.29 -3.63 17.93
CA GLN A 178 5.25 -4.58 17.37
C GLN A 178 6.39 -4.85 18.36
N GLN A 179 7.14 -5.94 18.15
CA GLN A 179 8.26 -6.35 19.01
C GLN A 179 9.61 -6.08 18.35
N ARG A 180 9.65 -6.10 17.00
CA ARG A 180 10.88 -5.89 16.24
C ARG A 180 10.59 -5.29 14.86
N VAL A 181 11.62 -4.63 14.33
CA VAL A 181 11.63 -4.10 12.98
C VAL A 181 12.71 -4.81 12.17
N VAL A 182 12.34 -5.38 11.02
CA VAL A 182 13.25 -5.89 10.01
C VAL A 182 13.46 -4.77 8.99
N TRP A 183 14.69 -4.29 8.90
CA TRP A 183 15.09 -3.21 8.02
C TRP A 183 15.64 -3.78 6.72
N LEU A 184 14.89 -3.66 5.62
CA LEU A 184 15.39 -3.96 4.30
C LEU A 184 16.21 -2.77 3.78
N PRO A 185 17.39 -2.99 3.18
CA PRO A 185 18.21 -1.88 2.69
C PRO A 185 17.52 -1.04 1.61
N PHE A 186 16.72 -1.67 0.74
CA PHE A 186 16.26 -1.07 -0.49
C PHE A 186 14.75 -1.21 -0.72
N GLY A 187 14.12 -0.19 -1.33
CA GLY A 187 12.91 -0.31 -2.11
C GLY A 187 13.23 -0.67 -3.58
N LEU A 188 12.30 -0.49 -4.52
CA LEU A 188 12.57 -0.62 -5.95
C LEU A 188 13.44 0.52 -6.48
N ALA A 189 14.22 0.25 -7.52
CA ALA A 189 15.15 1.21 -8.08
C ALA A 189 14.47 2.42 -8.76
N LEU A 190 13.28 2.22 -9.30
CA LEU A 190 12.48 3.27 -9.94
C LEU A 190 11.43 3.90 -9.03
N ASP A 191 11.45 3.56 -7.73
CA ASP A 191 10.53 4.14 -6.75
C ASP A 191 11.15 5.40 -6.10
N ASP A 192 11.35 6.43 -6.94
CA ASP A 192 11.82 7.74 -6.49
C ASP A 192 10.70 8.55 -5.83
N ASP A 193 9.44 8.28 -6.14
CA ASP A 193 8.29 9.01 -5.64
C ASP A 193 8.12 8.83 -4.14
N THR A 194 8.25 7.59 -3.66
CA THR A 194 8.10 7.24 -2.23
C THR A 194 9.42 7.09 -1.49
N ASP A 195 10.58 7.20 -2.16
CA ASP A 195 11.90 6.86 -1.65
C ASP A 195 12.04 5.37 -1.29
N GLY A 196 11.30 4.49 -1.95
CA GLY A 196 11.43 3.04 -1.82
C GLY A 196 10.57 2.42 -0.72
N HIS A 197 9.26 2.49 -0.86
CA HIS A 197 8.30 1.87 0.04
C HIS A 197 8.46 0.35 0.17
N ALA A 198 8.07 -0.17 1.34
CA ALA A 198 8.15 -1.59 1.65
C ALA A 198 7.10 -2.44 0.92
N ASP A 199 5.93 -1.88 0.63
CA ASP A 199 4.80 -2.57 -0.02
C ASP A 199 5.06 -2.94 -1.49
N ASN A 200 6.14 -2.42 -2.09
CA ASN A 200 6.62 -2.83 -3.40
C ASN A 200 7.61 -4.00 -3.34
N VAL A 201 8.14 -4.35 -2.17
CA VAL A 201 9.24 -5.33 -2.04
C VAL A 201 8.97 -6.45 -1.05
N ALA A 202 7.98 -6.32 -0.14
CA ALA A 202 7.65 -7.32 0.87
C ALA A 202 6.17 -7.29 1.26
N ALA A 203 5.53 -8.46 1.35
CA ALA A 203 4.16 -8.61 1.83
C ALA A 203 4.04 -9.86 2.72
N PHE A 204 3.63 -9.69 3.99
CA PHE A 204 3.35 -10.82 4.86
C PHE A 204 2.06 -11.52 4.45
N ILE A 205 2.12 -12.86 4.39
CA ILE A 205 0.97 -13.74 4.13
C ILE A 205 0.68 -14.69 5.31
N GLY A 206 1.49 -14.61 6.34
CA GLY A 206 1.36 -15.39 7.57
C GLY A 206 2.36 -14.93 8.62
N GLU A 207 2.24 -15.44 9.85
CA GLU A 207 3.23 -15.19 10.90
C GLU A 207 4.62 -15.59 10.41
N LYS A 208 5.55 -14.63 10.38
CA LYS A 208 6.94 -14.80 9.90
C LYS A 208 7.05 -15.33 8.46
N THR A 209 5.96 -15.36 7.70
CA THR A 209 5.96 -15.81 6.31
C THR A 209 5.69 -14.63 5.39
N VAL A 210 6.63 -14.33 4.51
CA VAL A 210 6.63 -13.14 3.66
C VAL A 210 6.86 -13.53 2.20
N ILE A 211 6.12 -12.91 1.30
CA ILE A 211 6.46 -12.90 -0.13
C ILE A 211 7.37 -11.70 -0.37
N MET A 212 8.45 -11.92 -1.11
CA MET A 212 9.43 -10.88 -1.47
C MET A 212 9.50 -10.71 -2.97
N GLN A 213 9.65 -9.48 -3.42
CA GLN A 213 9.91 -9.20 -4.83
C GLN A 213 11.33 -9.63 -5.20
N GLY A 214 11.44 -10.46 -6.21
CA GLY A 214 12.66 -10.79 -6.92
C GLY A 214 12.78 -9.99 -8.21
N CYS A 215 13.87 -10.23 -8.94
CA CYS A 215 14.08 -9.70 -10.29
C CYS A 215 14.99 -10.69 -11.01
N ASP A 216 14.53 -11.29 -12.10
CA ASP A 216 15.27 -12.31 -12.86
C ASP A 216 16.22 -11.72 -13.92
N ASP A 217 16.00 -10.46 -14.34
CA ASP A 217 16.92 -9.79 -15.27
C ASP A 217 18.13 -9.20 -14.52
N LYS A 218 19.29 -9.82 -14.76
CA LYS A 218 20.59 -9.43 -14.17
C LYS A 218 21.08 -8.04 -14.61
N ASN A 219 20.51 -7.48 -15.66
CA ASN A 219 20.86 -6.16 -16.14
C ASN A 219 20.08 -5.04 -15.42
N GLU A 220 19.01 -5.41 -14.73
CA GLU A 220 18.21 -4.47 -13.97
C GLU A 220 18.87 -4.14 -12.61
N ALA A 221 18.73 -2.88 -12.20
CA ALA A 221 19.22 -2.43 -10.89
C ALA A 221 18.54 -3.18 -9.73
N ASP A 222 17.29 -3.60 -9.92
CA ASP A 222 16.52 -4.34 -8.92
C ASP A 222 17.03 -5.76 -8.70
N PHE A 223 17.78 -6.34 -9.61
CA PHE A 223 18.34 -7.70 -9.43
C PHE A 223 19.15 -7.84 -8.14
N SER A 224 20.10 -6.96 -7.92
CA SER A 224 20.95 -7.00 -6.72
C SER A 224 20.23 -6.48 -5.47
N ARG A 225 19.33 -5.51 -5.62
CA ARG A 225 18.54 -4.93 -4.53
C ARG A 225 17.59 -5.98 -3.93
N CYS A 226 16.82 -6.65 -4.78
CA CYS A 226 15.89 -7.71 -4.37
C CYS A 226 16.64 -8.87 -3.70
N ALA A 227 17.74 -9.36 -4.31
CA ALA A 227 18.55 -10.43 -3.73
C ALA A 227 19.09 -10.07 -2.34
N THR A 228 19.51 -8.81 -2.12
CA THR A 228 19.98 -8.32 -0.83
C THR A 228 18.84 -8.30 0.19
N ASN A 229 17.67 -7.76 -0.18
CA ASN A 229 16.49 -7.71 0.69
C ASN A 229 16.05 -9.12 1.13
N ILE A 230 16.02 -10.07 0.18
CA ILE A 230 15.68 -11.48 0.44
C ILE A 230 16.66 -12.11 1.42
N SER A 231 17.97 -11.85 1.27
CA SER A 231 18.98 -12.35 2.22
C SER A 231 18.76 -11.81 3.62
N VAL A 232 18.52 -10.48 3.75
CA VAL A 232 18.25 -9.83 5.04
C VAL A 232 17.00 -10.41 5.71
N ALA A 233 15.92 -10.62 4.95
CA ALA A 233 14.69 -11.21 5.49
C ALA A 233 14.91 -12.65 6.00
N LYS A 234 15.66 -13.48 5.24
CA LYS A 234 16.03 -14.85 5.66
C LYS A 234 16.91 -14.83 6.91
N ASP A 235 17.91 -13.94 6.97
CA ASP A 235 18.81 -13.80 8.11
C ASP A 235 18.04 -13.30 9.37
N ALA A 236 16.95 -12.53 9.18
CA ALA A 236 16.03 -12.15 10.24
C ALA A 236 15.12 -13.30 10.72
N GLY A 237 15.23 -14.50 10.13
CA GLY A 237 14.46 -15.69 10.49
C GLY A 237 13.04 -15.72 9.91
N LEU A 238 12.81 -15.04 8.77
CA LEU A 238 11.55 -15.10 8.04
C LEU A 238 11.56 -16.27 7.05
N THR A 239 10.40 -16.90 6.86
CA THR A 239 10.15 -17.80 5.74
C THR A 239 9.83 -16.95 4.52
N VAL A 240 10.67 -17.05 3.49
CA VAL A 240 10.58 -16.19 2.31
C VAL A 240 10.12 -17.00 1.10
N HIS A 241 9.01 -16.59 0.50
CA HIS A 241 8.59 -16.93 -0.85
C HIS A 241 9.01 -15.80 -1.79
N GLU A 242 9.29 -16.10 -3.05
CA GLU A 242 9.78 -15.11 -4.01
C GLU A 242 8.89 -15.04 -5.24
N ILE A 243 8.51 -13.82 -5.64
CA ILE A 243 7.97 -13.53 -6.97
C ILE A 243 9.15 -13.11 -7.85
N PRO A 244 9.63 -13.97 -8.77
CA PRO A 244 10.90 -13.75 -9.44
C PRO A 244 10.86 -12.68 -10.52
N VAL A 245 9.69 -12.37 -11.09
CA VAL A 245 9.53 -11.45 -12.21
C VAL A 245 9.04 -10.07 -11.72
N LEU A 246 9.72 -9.02 -12.20
CA LEU A 246 9.31 -7.63 -11.99
C LEU A 246 9.03 -7.00 -13.36
N PRO A 247 7.76 -6.81 -13.74
CA PRO A 247 7.41 -6.13 -14.98
C PRO A 247 7.77 -4.65 -14.98
N TYR A 248 8.13 -4.15 -16.17
CA TYR A 248 8.32 -2.73 -16.42
C TYR A 248 7.44 -2.29 -17.58
N VAL A 249 6.82 -1.15 -17.44
CA VAL A 249 6.04 -0.48 -18.50
C VAL A 249 6.70 0.83 -18.89
N VAL A 250 6.44 1.30 -20.11
CA VAL A 250 6.88 2.62 -20.57
C VAL A 250 5.65 3.38 -21.02
N THR A 251 5.30 4.43 -20.29
CA THR A 251 4.16 5.29 -20.59
C THR A 251 4.62 6.73 -20.68
N ASP A 252 4.30 7.42 -21.78
CA ASP A 252 4.72 8.80 -22.06
C ASP A 252 6.25 9.02 -21.88
N SER A 253 7.04 8.03 -22.31
CA SER A 253 8.51 8.01 -22.18
C SER A 253 9.02 7.88 -20.74
N VAL A 254 8.17 7.63 -19.76
CA VAL A 254 8.56 7.32 -18.38
C VAL A 254 8.51 5.81 -18.21
N ARG A 255 9.58 5.24 -17.69
CA ARG A 255 9.65 3.82 -17.33
C ARG A 255 9.27 3.65 -15.86
N ALA A 256 8.34 2.76 -15.60
CA ALA A 256 7.89 2.44 -14.25
C ALA A 256 7.86 0.92 -14.03
N ALA A 257 8.09 0.48 -12.80
CA ALA A 257 7.87 -0.91 -12.40
C ALA A 257 6.40 -1.15 -12.07
N VAL A 258 5.90 -2.34 -12.37
CA VAL A 258 4.56 -2.82 -11.98
C VAL A 258 4.74 -4.06 -11.10
N PRO A 259 5.11 -3.90 -9.82
CA PRO A 259 5.37 -5.05 -8.97
C PRO A 259 4.06 -5.80 -8.70
N TYR A 260 4.02 -7.11 -9.04
CA TYR A 260 2.90 -7.98 -8.63
C TYR A 260 2.70 -7.95 -7.12
N LEU A 261 3.77 -7.69 -6.37
CA LEU A 261 3.77 -7.66 -4.92
C LEU A 261 2.98 -6.49 -4.32
N ASN A 262 2.72 -5.43 -5.09
CA ASN A 262 1.82 -4.36 -4.66
C ASN A 262 0.35 -4.78 -4.79
N PHE A 263 0.07 -6.06 -4.47
CA PHE A 263 -1.27 -6.62 -4.36
C PHE A 263 -1.96 -6.18 -3.07
N TYR A 264 -3.27 -6.33 -3.00
CA TYR A 264 -4.05 -6.14 -1.79
C TYR A 264 -4.72 -7.43 -1.36
N ILE A 265 -4.54 -7.80 -0.08
CA ILE A 265 -5.20 -8.95 0.52
C ILE A 265 -6.53 -8.47 1.14
N CYS A 266 -7.66 -8.80 0.53
CA CYS A 266 -8.97 -8.63 1.14
C CYS A 266 -9.50 -9.94 1.72
N ASN A 267 -10.69 -9.93 2.34
CA ASN A 267 -11.32 -11.16 2.81
C ASN A 267 -11.51 -12.11 1.62
N ASP A 268 -11.04 -13.35 1.76
CA ASP A 268 -11.19 -14.43 0.80
C ASP A 268 -10.58 -14.22 -0.62
N ALA A 269 -9.90 -13.08 -0.89
CA ALA A 269 -9.24 -12.83 -2.17
C ALA A 269 -7.93 -12.03 -2.03
N VAL A 270 -7.10 -12.09 -3.08
CA VAL A 270 -5.93 -11.23 -3.29
C VAL A 270 -6.08 -10.57 -4.66
N ILE A 271 -6.06 -9.25 -4.69
CA ILE A 271 -6.19 -8.48 -5.91
C ILE A 271 -4.81 -8.01 -6.36
N VAL A 272 -4.38 -8.49 -7.52
CA VAL A 272 -3.01 -8.35 -8.03
C VAL A 272 -2.97 -7.39 -9.21
N PRO A 273 -2.09 -6.37 -9.22
CA PRO A 273 -1.91 -5.53 -10.38
C PRO A 273 -1.25 -6.32 -11.51
N VAL A 274 -1.89 -6.40 -12.66
CA VAL A 274 -1.30 -6.94 -13.90
C VAL A 274 -1.28 -5.85 -14.98
N CYS A 275 -0.38 -6.00 -15.97
CA CYS A 275 -0.16 -4.97 -16.99
C CYS A 275 -0.05 -5.53 -18.41
N GLY A 276 -0.54 -6.76 -18.66
CA GLY A 276 -0.42 -7.43 -19.96
C GLY A 276 0.98 -7.99 -20.21
N HIS A 277 1.77 -8.22 -19.15
CA HIS A 277 3.08 -8.85 -19.27
C HIS A 277 2.94 -10.36 -19.53
N ASP A 278 3.85 -10.95 -20.33
CA ASP A 278 3.81 -12.37 -20.70
C ASP A 278 3.79 -13.31 -19.48
N ALA A 279 4.38 -12.88 -18.35
CA ALA A 279 4.43 -13.64 -17.10
C ALA A 279 3.19 -13.46 -16.21
N ASP A 280 2.22 -12.60 -16.53
CA ASP A 280 1.07 -12.31 -15.65
C ASP A 280 0.37 -13.59 -15.19
N SER A 281 0.04 -14.50 -16.11
CA SER A 281 -0.66 -15.74 -15.77
C SER A 281 0.16 -16.68 -14.89
N GLU A 282 1.49 -16.76 -15.10
CA GLU A 282 2.40 -17.58 -14.31
C GLU A 282 2.55 -17.02 -12.89
N MET A 283 2.69 -15.70 -12.75
CA MET A 283 2.84 -15.05 -11.45
C MET A 283 1.54 -15.12 -10.62
N LEU A 284 0.38 -15.01 -11.27
CA LEU A 284 -0.91 -15.22 -10.60
C LEU A 284 -1.05 -16.66 -10.10
N ALA A 285 -0.65 -17.66 -10.90
CA ALA A 285 -0.65 -19.07 -10.48
C ALA A 285 0.30 -19.30 -9.30
N LEU A 286 1.50 -18.72 -9.34
CA LEU A 286 2.47 -18.81 -8.25
C LEU A 286 1.96 -18.18 -6.95
N LEU A 287 1.29 -17.05 -7.02
CA LEU A 287 0.63 -16.44 -5.86
C LEU A 287 -0.45 -17.37 -5.28
N GLY A 288 -1.20 -18.07 -6.13
CA GLY A 288 -2.19 -19.07 -5.71
C GLY A 288 -1.57 -20.27 -4.97
N GLU A 289 -0.32 -20.65 -5.31
CA GLU A 289 0.40 -21.66 -4.54
C GLU A 289 0.83 -21.17 -3.16
N PHE A 290 1.17 -19.87 -3.04
CA PHE A 290 1.59 -19.28 -1.77
C PHE A 290 0.42 -18.92 -0.86
N ILE A 291 -0.76 -18.60 -1.44
CA ILE A 291 -1.96 -18.18 -0.71
C ILE A 291 -3.15 -19.04 -1.16
N PRO A 292 -3.15 -20.36 -0.85
CA PRO A 292 -4.13 -21.30 -1.41
C PRO A 292 -5.57 -21.12 -0.88
N ASP A 293 -5.74 -20.37 0.21
CA ASP A 293 -7.03 -20.17 0.86
C ASP A 293 -7.79 -18.93 0.33
N ARG A 294 -7.27 -18.27 -0.72
CA ARG A 294 -7.87 -17.06 -1.29
C ARG A 294 -7.92 -17.13 -2.82
N ASP A 295 -8.95 -16.49 -3.38
CA ASP A 295 -9.04 -16.27 -4.82
C ASP A 295 -7.95 -15.29 -5.28
N ILE A 296 -7.17 -15.65 -6.30
CA ILE A 296 -6.17 -14.74 -6.87
C ILE A 296 -6.77 -14.07 -8.12
N ILE A 297 -6.94 -12.76 -8.06
CA ILE A 297 -7.59 -11.98 -9.11
C ILE A 297 -6.59 -10.99 -9.70
N GLY A 298 -6.17 -11.24 -10.95
CA GLY A 298 -5.41 -10.26 -11.73
C GLY A 298 -6.33 -9.15 -12.22
N LEU A 299 -5.98 -7.90 -11.92
CA LEU A 299 -6.73 -6.73 -12.41
C LEU A 299 -5.82 -5.88 -13.30
N GLU A 300 -6.22 -5.70 -14.56
CA GLU A 300 -5.41 -5.02 -15.59
C GLU A 300 -5.47 -3.49 -15.43
N ILE A 301 -4.93 -3.02 -14.30
CA ILE A 301 -4.83 -1.60 -13.94
C ILE A 301 -3.40 -1.22 -13.52
N GLY A 302 -2.47 -2.17 -13.56
CA GLY A 302 -1.09 -1.95 -13.07
C GLY A 302 -0.39 -0.82 -13.81
N GLU A 303 -0.56 -0.70 -15.13
CA GLU A 303 0.08 0.35 -15.94
C GLU A 303 -0.40 1.76 -15.54
N ILE A 304 -1.71 1.95 -15.43
CA ILE A 304 -2.24 3.29 -15.08
C ILE A 304 -1.94 3.68 -13.65
N LEU A 305 -1.90 2.72 -12.70
CA LEU A 305 -1.53 3.00 -11.32
C LEU A 305 -0.04 3.32 -11.19
N SER A 306 0.85 2.56 -11.85
CA SER A 306 2.29 2.81 -11.82
C SER A 306 2.67 4.14 -12.46
N ARG A 307 1.90 4.61 -13.47
CA ARG A 307 2.01 5.97 -13.99
C ARG A 307 1.74 7.02 -12.90
N GLY A 308 0.82 6.73 -11.99
CA GLY A 308 0.52 7.60 -10.84
C GLY A 308 1.56 7.54 -9.72
N GLY A 309 2.52 6.62 -9.79
CA GLY A 309 3.56 6.43 -8.77
C GLY A 309 3.29 5.30 -7.78
N GLY A 310 2.33 4.39 -8.03
CA GLY A 310 2.04 3.30 -7.10
C GLY A 310 1.31 2.11 -7.72
N GLY A 311 0.67 1.31 -6.88
CA GLY A 311 -0.09 0.14 -7.28
C GLY A 311 -1.40 -0.04 -6.48
N ILE A 312 -1.95 -1.25 -6.50
CA ILE A 312 -3.23 -1.57 -5.85
C ILE A 312 -3.16 -1.38 -4.34
N HIS A 313 -2.08 -1.83 -3.69
CA HIS A 313 -1.90 -1.68 -2.25
C HIS A 313 -1.84 -0.21 -1.84
N CYS A 314 -1.15 0.62 -2.62
CA CYS A 314 -0.99 2.04 -2.33
C CYS A 314 -2.29 2.84 -2.27
N ILE A 315 -3.33 2.39 -2.99
CA ILE A 315 -4.64 3.09 -3.02
C ILE A 315 -5.69 2.48 -2.08
N THR A 316 -5.36 1.40 -1.36
CA THR A 316 -6.26 0.67 -0.46
C THR A 316 -5.83 0.79 0.99
N GLN A 317 -6.78 0.84 1.91
CA GLN A 317 -6.52 0.76 3.35
C GLN A 317 -7.57 -0.12 4.01
N GLN A 318 -7.13 -1.22 4.63
CA GLN A 318 -8.02 -2.08 5.41
C GLN A 318 -8.37 -1.49 6.76
N ILE A 319 -9.59 -1.75 7.21
CA ILE A 319 -10.02 -1.59 8.59
C ILE A 319 -10.19 -2.98 9.18
N PRO A 320 -9.39 -3.38 10.16
CA PRO A 320 -9.50 -4.71 10.76
C PRO A 320 -10.86 -4.94 11.41
N ALA A 321 -11.35 -6.17 11.36
CA ALA A 321 -12.44 -6.62 12.22
C ALA A 321 -11.96 -6.79 13.67
N ILE A 322 -12.86 -6.54 14.63
CA ILE A 322 -12.60 -6.71 16.07
C ILE A 322 -13.13 -8.09 16.50
#